data_2158ee9adfdc3ca5452fc25ba153ae49
#
_entry.id   2158ee9adfdc3ca5452fc25ba153ae49
#
_cell.length_a   1.000
_cell.length_b   1.000
_cell.length_c   1.000
_cell.angle_alpha   90.00
_cell.angle_beta   90.00
_cell.angle_gamma   90.00
#
_symmetry.space_group_name_H-M   'P 1'
#
loop_
_entity.id
_entity.type
_entity.pdbx_description
1 polymer ?
#
loop_
_entity_poly.entity_id
_entity_poly.type
_entity_poly.pdbx_seq_one_letter_code
_entity_poly.pdbx_strand_id
1 'polypeptide(L)'
;FRRVLFRSEKVKPTKQIVFYIDNTFPEKWKPYLREGVTQWNELFEQIGFKDVVAAKDFPTDDPEFDPDNIKYSCVRYAPSSIENAMGPSWVDPRSGEILNASVYLYHNVIKLISNWLFVQTAQADKDVRTVNIPDEMVGDALRYVLSHEIGHCLGFMHNMGASSTFPVDSLRSPEFTQKYGTTPSIMDYARFNYVAQPGDKERGVKLTPPRFGEYDKYLIKWTYTPVFNVNSAEEEAIITGKWISDAIKENPVYRYGKQQVYGVVDPRSQTEDIGDNSMKATRYGIKNLKYIMNNLESWISEGDDTYEYREDLFIGIVEQLAMYVTHVAGNVGGYFVNEVKEGDTMPRFAQIPKAQQKEALNYLFEIYNDLNWLDNKNLLTKFPISGSPKQTIQNFMLRYILPVPFQVSQYEGLEKDSFTAAEAFNMIYNFVWKPTISGCTLTESQMNLQKQYIYMMMQTAGFTIKGAGKALAGEKPLDINHRQFGYTCCQGHAIKEDVVHNPVAGFEWRPLNRFSMTAKVTQADVYAYIAKAKQLMKQKAASASGKTKAHYELLLKMLDINLK
;
A
#
# COMPACT_ATOMS: atom_id res chain seq x y z
N PHE A 1 -2.60 34.37 8.64
CA PHE A 1 -3.51 34.33 7.49
C PHE A 1 -4.81 35.14 7.67
N ARG A 2 -5.26 35.48 8.88
CA ARG A 2 -6.59 36.10 9.17
C ARG A 2 -6.82 37.55 8.72
N ARG A 3 -5.94 38.22 7.98
CA ARG A 3 -6.09 39.63 7.59
C ARG A 3 -5.86 39.85 6.08
N VAL A 4 -6.61 39.19 5.23
CA VAL A 4 -6.60 39.52 3.80
C VAL A 4 -8.00 39.92 3.38
N LEU A 5 -8.16 41.21 3.15
CA LEU A 5 -9.31 41.77 2.42
C LEU A 5 -9.26 41.25 0.97
N PHE A 6 -10.37 40.77 0.45
CA PHE A 6 -10.53 40.41 -0.95
C PHE A 6 -10.12 41.60 -1.83
N ARG A 7 -8.93 41.52 -2.40
CA ARG A 7 -8.45 42.41 -3.46
C ARG A 7 -8.25 41.55 -4.70
N SER A 8 -8.39 42.17 -5.86
CA SER A 8 -8.13 41.55 -7.17
C SER A 8 -6.65 41.11 -7.35
N GLU A 9 -5.78 41.47 -6.43
CA GLU A 9 -4.35 41.12 -6.45
C GLU A 9 -4.03 40.07 -5.39
N LYS A 10 -3.18 39.09 -5.77
CA LYS A 10 -2.63 38.10 -4.86
C LYS A 10 -1.76 38.78 -3.81
N VAL A 11 -1.90 38.38 -2.54
CA VAL A 11 -1.20 38.98 -1.40
C VAL A 11 -0.17 38.04 -0.81
N LYS A 12 0.91 38.61 -0.24
CA LYS A 12 1.88 37.84 0.53
C LYS A 12 1.34 37.59 1.95
N PRO A 13 1.65 36.43 2.56
CA PRO A 13 1.36 36.24 3.98
C PRO A 13 2.21 37.19 4.85
N THR A 14 1.72 37.52 6.03
CA THR A 14 2.50 38.33 7.00
C THR A 14 3.76 37.62 7.48
N LYS A 15 3.74 36.30 7.55
CA LYS A 15 4.88 35.43 7.86
C LYS A 15 4.96 34.35 6.80
N GLN A 16 6.05 34.32 6.06
CA GLN A 16 6.34 33.29 5.06
C GLN A 16 6.76 32.00 5.75
N ILE A 17 6.34 30.86 5.20
CA ILE A 17 6.79 29.54 5.61
C ILE A 17 8.12 29.28 4.92
N VAL A 18 9.22 29.23 5.67
CA VAL A 18 10.56 29.09 5.12
C VAL A 18 11.13 27.74 5.51
N PHE A 19 11.58 26.98 4.51
CA PHE A 19 12.38 25.77 4.73
C PHE A 19 13.82 26.03 4.33
N TYR A 20 14.74 25.70 5.23
CA TYR A 20 16.18 25.81 4.99
C TYR A 20 16.70 24.46 4.48
N ILE A 21 17.34 24.45 3.32
CA ILE A 21 17.89 23.25 2.67
C ILE A 21 19.33 23.05 3.14
N ASP A 22 19.61 21.88 3.66
CA ASP A 22 20.93 21.48 4.14
C ASP A 22 21.99 21.57 3.03
N ASN A 23 23.09 22.26 3.32
CA ASN A 23 24.18 22.47 2.37
C ASN A 23 24.93 21.18 2.01
N THR A 24 24.78 20.12 2.80
CA THR A 24 25.41 18.80 2.58
C THR A 24 24.75 17.95 1.50
N PHE A 25 23.57 18.35 1.02
CA PHE A 25 22.98 17.69 -0.14
C PHE A 25 23.89 17.80 -1.39
N PRO A 26 24.00 16.72 -2.20
CA PRO A 26 24.65 16.81 -3.50
C PRO A 26 24.06 17.93 -4.37
N GLU A 27 24.92 18.73 -5.00
CA GLU A 27 24.52 19.91 -5.77
C GLU A 27 23.47 19.58 -6.85
N LYS A 28 23.59 18.40 -7.49
CA LYS A 28 22.67 17.95 -8.53
C LYS A 28 21.23 17.75 -8.05
N TRP A 29 21.00 17.54 -6.72
CA TRP A 29 19.66 17.35 -6.16
C TRP A 29 19.02 18.66 -5.68
N LYS A 30 19.80 19.69 -5.34
CA LYS A 30 19.30 20.94 -4.76
C LYS A 30 18.23 21.65 -5.60
N PRO A 31 18.31 21.71 -6.95
CA PRO A 31 17.24 22.30 -7.76
C PRO A 31 15.89 21.61 -7.56
N TYR A 32 15.85 20.28 -7.57
CA TYR A 32 14.65 19.48 -7.37
C TYR A 32 14.09 19.64 -5.94
N LEU A 33 14.97 19.73 -4.94
CA LEU A 33 14.58 19.97 -3.55
C LEU A 33 13.95 21.37 -3.38
N ARG A 34 14.54 22.40 -3.96
CA ARG A 34 13.95 23.76 -3.94
C ARG A 34 12.58 23.78 -4.60
N GLU A 35 12.45 23.10 -5.73
CA GLU A 35 11.18 22.99 -6.43
C GLU A 35 10.15 22.20 -5.61
N GLY A 36 10.53 21.06 -4.98
CA GLY A 36 9.67 20.27 -4.11
C GLY A 36 9.06 21.08 -2.97
N VAL A 37 9.81 22.04 -2.43
CA VAL A 37 9.31 22.99 -1.43
C VAL A 37 8.42 24.06 -2.06
N THR A 38 8.89 24.74 -3.11
CA THR A 38 8.25 25.99 -3.60
C THR A 38 7.06 25.76 -4.51
N GLN A 39 6.93 24.58 -5.12
CA GLN A 39 5.79 24.28 -6.02
C GLN A 39 4.43 24.41 -5.31
N TRP A 40 4.34 24.27 -3.98
CA TRP A 40 3.10 24.48 -3.23
C TRP A 40 2.52 25.88 -3.40
N ASN A 41 3.32 26.87 -3.77
CA ASN A 41 2.83 28.23 -4.07
C ASN A 41 1.78 28.23 -5.19
N GLU A 42 1.87 27.32 -6.16
CA GLU A 42 0.88 27.19 -7.24
C GLU A 42 -0.55 26.97 -6.70
N LEU A 43 -0.67 26.23 -5.60
CA LEU A 43 -1.96 25.97 -4.97
C LEU A 43 -2.42 27.12 -4.09
N PHE A 44 -1.49 27.76 -3.36
CA PHE A 44 -1.79 28.95 -2.58
C PHE A 44 -2.24 30.14 -3.46
N GLU A 45 -1.70 30.22 -4.68
CA GLU A 45 -2.12 31.25 -5.64
C GLU A 45 -3.59 31.13 -6.07
N GLN A 46 -4.14 29.91 -6.08
CA GLN A 46 -5.56 29.67 -6.40
C GLN A 46 -6.52 30.23 -5.34
N ILE A 47 -6.02 30.42 -4.11
CA ILE A 47 -6.80 31.01 -3.00
C ILE A 47 -6.36 32.45 -2.66
N GLY A 48 -5.64 33.11 -3.59
CA GLY A 48 -5.31 34.53 -3.51
C GLY A 48 -4.02 34.88 -2.77
N PHE A 49 -3.18 33.90 -2.43
CA PHE A 49 -1.89 34.15 -1.81
C PHE A 49 -0.72 33.96 -2.81
N LYS A 50 0.38 34.67 -2.63
CA LYS A 50 1.63 34.49 -3.36
C LYS A 50 2.81 34.44 -2.39
N ASP A 51 3.88 33.77 -2.81
CA ASP A 51 5.13 33.66 -2.03
C ASP A 51 4.88 33.15 -0.59
N VAL A 52 4.03 32.14 -0.43
CA VAL A 52 3.67 31.57 0.88
C VAL A 52 4.80 30.70 1.42
N VAL A 53 5.36 29.83 0.57
CA VAL A 53 6.40 28.88 0.91
C VAL A 53 7.70 29.27 0.22
N ALA A 54 8.81 29.27 0.95
CA ALA A 54 10.13 29.59 0.41
C ALA A 54 11.15 28.52 0.79
N ALA A 55 12.10 28.28 -0.13
CA ALA A 55 13.29 27.48 0.10
C ALA A 55 14.51 28.41 0.18
N LYS A 56 15.35 28.23 1.19
CA LYS A 56 16.62 28.93 1.37
C LYS A 56 17.72 27.91 1.70
N ASP A 57 18.96 28.21 1.38
CA ASP A 57 20.06 27.38 1.84
C ASP A 57 20.38 27.67 3.33
N PHE A 58 21.04 26.74 4.01
CA PHE A 58 21.55 26.98 5.35
C PHE A 58 22.48 28.21 5.32
N PRO A 59 22.25 29.22 6.18
CA PRO A 59 23.14 30.36 6.27
C PRO A 59 24.56 29.92 6.63
N THR A 60 25.54 30.46 5.93
CA THR A 60 26.98 30.22 6.20
C THR A 60 27.61 31.31 7.03
N ASP A 61 26.95 32.44 7.18
CA ASP A 61 27.41 33.67 7.82
C ASP A 61 26.58 34.07 9.06
N ASP A 62 25.62 33.26 9.46
CA ASP A 62 24.80 33.47 10.67
C ASP A 62 25.26 32.50 11.79
N PRO A 63 26.01 32.96 12.79
CA PRO A 63 26.47 32.12 13.88
C PRO A 63 25.36 31.66 14.84
N GLU A 64 24.16 32.27 14.76
CA GLU A 64 23.00 31.90 15.56
C GLU A 64 22.11 30.84 14.86
N PHE A 65 22.43 30.50 13.62
CA PHE A 65 21.69 29.49 12.91
C PHE A 65 22.03 28.09 13.42
N ASP A 66 21.04 27.44 13.99
CA ASP A 66 21.09 26.05 14.44
C ASP A 66 19.92 25.26 13.83
N PRO A 67 20.17 24.27 12.94
CA PRO A 67 19.12 23.49 12.34
C PRO A 67 18.33 22.64 13.34
N ASP A 68 18.82 22.43 14.56
CA ASP A 68 18.10 21.75 15.64
C ASP A 68 17.23 22.70 16.47
N ASN A 69 17.32 23.99 16.22
CA ASN A 69 16.47 24.97 16.89
C ASN A 69 15.07 24.99 16.29
N ILE A 70 14.05 24.89 17.13
CA ILE A 70 12.61 24.90 16.74
C ILE A 70 12.23 26.14 15.89
N LYS A 71 13.03 27.19 15.91
CA LYS A 71 12.84 28.41 15.13
C LYS A 71 12.98 28.20 13.62
N TYR A 72 13.74 27.19 13.19
CA TYR A 72 14.07 26.95 11.78
C TYR A 72 13.48 25.63 11.29
N SER A 73 12.59 25.69 10.31
CA SER A 73 12.13 24.49 9.59
C SER A 73 13.15 24.13 8.52
N CYS A 74 13.61 22.89 8.50
CA CYS A 74 14.73 22.45 7.67
C CYS A 74 14.38 21.27 6.78
N VAL A 75 15.03 21.17 5.63
CA VAL A 75 15.14 19.95 4.84
C VAL A 75 16.54 19.38 5.10
N ARG A 76 16.62 18.33 5.90
CA ARG A 76 17.85 17.75 6.43
C ARG A 76 18.31 16.56 5.59
N TYR A 77 19.60 16.51 5.30
CA TYR A 77 20.23 15.33 4.71
C TYR A 77 20.74 14.40 5.80
N ALA A 78 20.26 13.15 5.78
CA ALA A 78 20.69 12.14 6.74
C ALA A 78 21.51 11.04 6.03
N PRO A 79 22.86 11.04 6.16
CA PRO A 79 23.74 10.08 5.49
C PRO A 79 23.69 8.71 6.19
N SER A 80 22.60 8.00 6.06
CA SER A 80 22.40 6.66 6.63
C SER A 80 21.83 5.71 5.60
N SER A 81 21.92 4.40 5.90
CA SER A 81 21.39 3.33 5.06
C SER A 81 19.87 3.16 5.13
N ILE A 82 19.16 4.05 5.81
CA ILE A 82 17.70 4.02 5.89
C ILE A 82 17.12 4.43 4.54
N GLU A 83 16.24 3.61 3.99
CA GLU A 83 15.53 3.84 2.74
C GLU A 83 14.19 4.55 3.03
N ASN A 84 14.23 5.82 3.45
CA ASN A 84 13.05 6.57 3.87
C ASN A 84 13.20 8.08 3.71
N ALA A 85 12.05 8.78 3.84
CA ALA A 85 11.92 10.22 4.09
C ALA A 85 10.84 10.44 5.14
N MET A 86 10.87 11.54 5.89
CA MET A 86 9.84 11.87 6.87
C MET A 86 9.79 13.37 7.15
N GLY A 87 8.57 13.89 7.30
CA GLY A 87 8.29 15.31 7.54
C GLY A 87 7.55 15.55 8.87
N PRO A 88 8.20 15.32 10.04
CA PRO A 88 7.58 15.59 11.33
C PRO A 88 7.33 17.08 11.55
N SER A 89 6.30 17.39 12.34
CA SER A 89 5.96 18.73 12.77
C SER A 89 5.77 18.82 14.28
N TRP A 90 6.11 19.99 14.83
CA TRP A 90 5.86 20.36 16.23
C TRP A 90 4.70 21.35 16.28
N VAL A 91 3.64 20.96 16.98
CA VAL A 91 2.38 21.71 17.01
C VAL A 91 2.14 22.24 18.43
N ASP A 92 1.75 23.50 18.57
CA ASP A 92 1.26 24.03 19.83
C ASP A 92 -0.11 23.40 20.15
N PRO A 93 -0.25 22.60 21.22
CA PRO A 93 -1.49 21.90 21.53
C PRO A 93 -2.64 22.84 21.90
N ARG A 94 -2.37 24.11 22.21
CA ARG A 94 -3.39 25.10 22.58
C ARG A 94 -4.05 25.75 21.37
N SER A 95 -3.29 25.92 20.27
CA SER A 95 -3.73 26.69 19.11
C SER A 95 -3.80 25.85 17.82
N GLY A 96 -3.11 24.69 17.77
CA GLY A 96 -2.90 23.94 16.55
C GLY A 96 -1.88 24.58 15.61
N GLU A 97 -1.16 25.65 16.04
CA GLU A 97 -0.13 26.27 15.21
C GLU A 97 1.06 25.32 15.04
N ILE A 98 1.48 25.09 13.80
CA ILE A 98 2.71 24.38 13.49
C ILE A 98 3.88 25.33 13.78
N LEU A 99 4.63 25.05 14.85
CA LEU A 99 5.75 25.88 15.30
C LEU A 99 7.01 25.60 14.50
N ASN A 100 7.24 24.32 14.18
CA ASN A 100 8.36 23.84 13.39
C ASN A 100 7.91 22.64 12.57
N ALA A 101 8.45 22.51 11.36
CA ALA A 101 8.26 21.33 10.53
C ALA A 101 9.55 21.08 9.76
N SER A 102 10.19 19.95 9.98
CA SER A 102 11.46 19.61 9.33
C SER A 102 11.32 18.29 8.57
N VAL A 103 11.91 18.25 7.37
CA VAL A 103 11.96 17.03 6.56
C VAL A 103 13.34 16.40 6.69
N TYR A 104 13.37 15.09 6.91
CA TYR A 104 14.58 14.28 6.90
C TYR A 104 14.57 13.40 5.65
N LEU A 105 15.54 13.62 4.76
CA LEU A 105 15.78 12.76 3.59
C LEU A 105 17.00 11.89 3.88
N TYR A 106 16.78 10.59 4.01
CA TYR A 106 17.86 9.63 4.21
C TYR A 106 18.55 9.31 2.89
N HIS A 107 19.87 9.05 2.92
CA HIS A 107 20.65 8.84 1.69
C HIS A 107 20.06 7.73 0.80
N ASN A 108 19.71 6.60 1.40
CA ASN A 108 19.22 5.44 0.64
C ASN A 108 17.77 5.58 0.12
N VAL A 109 17.10 6.71 0.32
CA VAL A 109 15.84 7.00 -0.39
C VAL A 109 16.04 6.98 -1.91
N ILE A 110 17.27 7.30 -2.38
CA ILE A 110 17.63 7.25 -3.81
C ILE A 110 17.59 5.80 -4.33
N LYS A 111 18.13 4.85 -3.54
CA LYS A 111 18.06 3.41 -3.88
C LYS A 111 16.61 2.93 -3.93
N LEU A 112 15.80 3.30 -2.95
CA LEU A 112 14.39 2.97 -2.89
C LEU A 112 13.63 3.49 -4.12
N ILE A 113 13.82 4.76 -4.48
CA ILE A 113 13.23 5.39 -5.66
C ILE A 113 13.65 4.65 -6.94
N SER A 114 14.92 4.31 -7.07
CA SER A 114 15.45 3.60 -8.23
C SER A 114 14.82 2.22 -8.39
N ASN A 115 14.66 1.50 -7.29
CA ASN A 115 13.98 0.21 -7.27
C ASN A 115 12.50 0.33 -7.66
N TRP A 116 11.78 1.32 -7.14
CA TRP A 116 10.38 1.56 -7.54
C TRP A 116 10.24 1.93 -9.02
N LEU A 117 11.10 2.83 -9.51
CA LEU A 117 11.11 3.20 -10.93
C LEU A 117 11.29 1.96 -11.81
N PHE A 118 12.24 1.11 -11.49
CA PHE A 118 12.47 -0.11 -12.25
C PHE A 118 11.29 -1.08 -12.16
N VAL A 119 10.91 -1.49 -10.93
CA VAL A 119 9.93 -2.56 -10.73
C VAL A 119 8.53 -2.17 -11.23
N GLN A 120 8.17 -0.88 -11.16
CA GLN A 120 6.83 -0.41 -11.54
C GLN A 120 6.75 0.15 -12.95
N THR A 121 7.88 0.51 -13.60
CA THR A 121 7.82 1.17 -14.91
C THR A 121 8.69 0.55 -16.00
N ALA A 122 9.64 -0.33 -15.69
CA ALA A 122 10.58 -0.88 -16.69
C ALA A 122 9.88 -1.62 -17.85
N GLN A 123 8.67 -2.11 -17.69
CA GLN A 123 7.90 -2.69 -18.80
C GLN A 123 7.55 -1.66 -19.88
N ALA A 124 7.37 -0.39 -19.52
CA ALA A 124 6.98 0.69 -20.42
C ALA A 124 8.09 1.73 -20.64
N ASP A 125 9.08 1.80 -19.75
CA ASP A 125 10.16 2.78 -19.79
C ASP A 125 11.52 2.11 -19.98
N LYS A 126 12.20 2.44 -21.07
CA LYS A 126 13.54 1.91 -21.38
C LYS A 126 14.64 2.62 -20.59
N ASP A 127 14.41 3.86 -20.19
CA ASP A 127 15.41 4.70 -19.55
C ASP A 127 15.75 4.22 -18.12
N VAL A 128 14.84 3.44 -17.50
CA VAL A 128 15.08 2.81 -16.18
C VAL A 128 15.74 1.44 -16.26
N ARG A 129 15.99 0.88 -17.46
CA ARG A 129 16.60 -0.45 -17.66
C ARG A 129 18.12 -0.40 -17.58
N THR A 130 18.63 0.18 -16.51
CA THR A 130 20.06 0.42 -16.29
C THR A 130 20.35 0.45 -14.79
N VAL A 131 21.61 0.15 -14.41
CA VAL A 131 22.11 0.32 -13.04
C VAL A 131 22.13 1.82 -12.64
N ASN A 132 22.41 2.69 -13.61
CA ASN A 132 22.50 4.13 -13.41
C ASN A 132 21.31 4.84 -14.03
N ILE A 133 20.19 4.91 -13.31
CA ILE A 133 19.01 5.66 -13.75
C ILE A 133 19.39 7.14 -13.94
N PRO A 134 18.92 7.81 -15.03
CA PRO A 134 19.22 9.21 -15.29
C PRO A 134 18.92 10.11 -14.10
N ASP A 135 19.86 11.00 -13.77
CA ASP A 135 19.75 11.93 -12.64
C ASP A 135 18.46 12.79 -12.68
N GLU A 136 17.97 13.13 -13.86
CA GLU A 136 16.72 13.87 -14.03
C GLU A 136 15.51 13.07 -13.51
N MET A 137 15.44 11.77 -13.81
CA MET A 137 14.34 10.93 -13.35
C MET A 137 14.36 10.73 -11.82
N VAL A 138 15.56 10.52 -11.28
CA VAL A 138 15.75 10.41 -9.81
C VAL A 138 15.45 11.75 -9.14
N GLY A 139 15.87 12.86 -9.74
CA GLY A 139 15.61 14.21 -9.26
C GLY A 139 14.10 14.53 -9.22
N ASP A 140 13.37 14.20 -10.30
CA ASP A 140 11.92 14.38 -10.33
C ASP A 140 11.20 13.54 -9.28
N ALA A 141 11.65 12.31 -9.05
CA ALA A 141 11.09 11.47 -8.00
C ALA A 141 11.43 12.00 -6.59
N LEU A 142 12.64 12.55 -6.38
CA LEU A 142 13.00 13.25 -5.12
C LEU A 142 12.14 14.48 -4.90
N ARG A 143 11.89 15.28 -5.96
CA ARG A 143 10.97 16.42 -5.92
C ARG A 143 9.57 15.98 -5.47
N TYR A 144 9.06 14.88 -6.02
CA TYR A 144 7.77 14.32 -5.63
C TYR A 144 7.76 13.89 -4.16
N VAL A 145 8.76 13.11 -3.71
CA VAL A 145 8.89 12.68 -2.31
C VAL A 145 8.95 13.89 -1.38
N LEU A 146 9.84 14.86 -1.66
CA LEU A 146 9.95 16.05 -0.81
C LEU A 146 8.64 16.84 -0.78
N SER A 147 7.96 16.98 -1.93
CA SER A 147 6.69 17.72 -1.97
C SER A 147 5.61 17.04 -1.14
N HIS A 148 5.59 15.70 -1.09
CA HIS A 148 4.73 14.93 -0.20
C HIS A 148 5.06 15.23 1.27
N GLU A 149 6.34 15.20 1.67
CA GLU A 149 6.76 15.51 3.04
C GLU A 149 6.45 16.96 3.44
N ILE A 150 6.60 17.92 2.50
CA ILE A 150 6.15 19.31 2.73
C ILE A 150 4.64 19.36 2.93
N GLY A 151 3.86 18.51 2.25
CA GLY A 151 2.43 18.37 2.52
C GLY A 151 2.14 18.01 3.99
N HIS A 152 2.89 17.08 4.58
CA HIS A 152 2.81 16.81 6.02
C HIS A 152 3.20 18.02 6.87
N CYS A 153 4.24 18.73 6.48
CA CYS A 153 4.66 19.96 7.15
C CYS A 153 3.61 21.09 7.05
N LEU A 154 2.72 21.04 6.08
CA LEU A 154 1.56 21.93 5.96
C LEU A 154 0.32 21.42 6.72
N GLY A 155 0.43 20.30 7.45
CA GLY A 155 -0.62 19.74 8.27
C GLY A 155 -1.53 18.72 7.56
N PHE A 156 -1.14 18.21 6.39
CA PHE A 156 -1.95 17.26 5.63
C PHE A 156 -1.63 15.81 6.03
N MET A 157 -2.67 15.01 6.09
CA MET A 157 -2.57 13.57 6.32
C MET A 157 -2.59 12.82 4.99
N HIS A 158 -2.14 11.57 5.01
CA HIS A 158 -2.29 10.70 3.86
C HIS A 158 -3.74 10.54 3.43
N ASN A 159 -4.00 10.61 2.12
CA ASN A 159 -5.26 10.20 1.51
C ASN A 159 -5.03 8.95 0.66
N MET A 160 -4.95 7.78 1.31
CA MET A 160 -4.73 6.48 0.65
C MET A 160 -5.90 6.05 -0.24
N GLY A 161 -7.02 6.76 -0.20
CA GLY A 161 -8.18 6.49 -1.03
C GLY A 161 -8.24 7.32 -2.31
N ALA A 162 -7.29 8.23 -2.52
CA ALA A 162 -7.35 9.14 -3.65
C ALA A 162 -7.26 8.41 -4.99
N SER A 163 -6.26 7.55 -5.20
CA SER A 163 -6.03 6.81 -6.44
C SER A 163 -7.21 5.91 -6.84
N SER A 164 -7.96 5.39 -5.87
CA SER A 164 -9.13 4.53 -6.14
C SER A 164 -10.30 5.25 -6.81
N THR A 165 -10.22 6.56 -6.99
CA THR A 165 -11.24 7.34 -7.71
C THR A 165 -11.00 7.41 -9.22
N PHE A 166 -9.84 6.95 -9.69
CA PHE A 166 -9.50 6.90 -11.11
C PHE A 166 -9.78 5.51 -11.69
N PRO A 167 -10.50 5.41 -12.84
CA PRO A 167 -10.68 4.12 -13.49
C PRO A 167 -9.33 3.54 -13.95
N VAL A 168 -9.11 2.24 -13.68
CA VAL A 168 -7.86 1.55 -14.08
C VAL A 168 -7.56 1.70 -15.58
N ASP A 169 -8.58 1.64 -16.46
CA ASP A 169 -8.39 1.82 -17.91
C ASP A 169 -7.90 3.22 -18.26
N SER A 170 -8.32 4.23 -17.51
CA SER A 170 -7.92 5.62 -17.73
C SER A 170 -6.44 5.85 -17.44
N LEU A 171 -5.83 5.04 -16.56
CA LEU A 171 -4.39 5.10 -16.28
C LEU A 171 -3.51 4.66 -17.48
N ARG A 172 -4.12 4.08 -18.53
CA ARG A 172 -3.49 3.75 -19.81
C ARG A 172 -3.87 4.70 -20.94
N SER A 173 -4.63 5.77 -20.66
CA SER A 173 -4.98 6.81 -21.61
C SER A 173 -3.96 7.95 -21.56
N PRO A 174 -3.32 8.30 -22.69
CA PRO A 174 -2.47 9.49 -22.78
C PRO A 174 -3.22 10.77 -22.41
N GLU A 175 -4.42 10.96 -22.96
CA GLU A 175 -5.24 12.14 -22.70
C GLU A 175 -5.59 12.29 -21.21
N PHE A 176 -6.00 11.19 -20.58
CA PHE A 176 -6.36 11.20 -19.16
C PHE A 176 -5.13 11.47 -18.27
N THR A 177 -4.06 10.72 -18.47
CA THR A 177 -2.88 10.81 -17.60
C THR A 177 -2.10 12.11 -17.79
N GLN A 178 -2.14 12.72 -18.97
CA GLN A 178 -1.57 14.06 -19.19
C GLN A 178 -2.37 15.15 -18.51
N LYS A 179 -3.69 14.99 -18.40
CA LYS A 179 -4.57 15.99 -17.79
C LYS A 179 -4.65 15.86 -16.27
N TYR A 180 -4.79 14.64 -15.77
CA TYR A 180 -5.09 14.36 -14.37
C TYR A 180 -3.95 13.68 -13.60
N GLY A 181 -2.93 13.19 -14.31
CA GLY A 181 -1.87 12.35 -13.71
C GLY A 181 -2.34 10.93 -13.42
N THR A 182 -1.66 10.28 -12.48
CA THR A 182 -1.90 8.88 -12.09
C THR A 182 -2.65 8.74 -10.77
N THR A 183 -2.75 9.82 -10.00
CA THR A 183 -3.50 9.95 -8.74
C THR A 183 -4.01 11.39 -8.58
N PRO A 184 -5.16 11.60 -7.93
CA PRO A 184 -5.63 12.96 -7.64
C PRO A 184 -4.93 13.64 -6.47
N SER A 185 -4.02 12.98 -5.76
CA SER A 185 -3.31 13.57 -4.62
C SER A 185 -1.88 13.06 -4.49
N ILE A 186 -0.94 13.98 -4.20
CA ILE A 186 0.41 13.61 -3.81
C ILE A 186 0.49 13.07 -2.36
N MET A 187 -0.58 13.25 -1.57
CA MET A 187 -0.68 12.66 -0.23
C MET A 187 -1.14 11.20 -0.26
N ASP A 188 -1.27 10.61 -1.43
CA ASP A 188 -1.45 9.18 -1.67
C ASP A 188 -0.11 8.49 -1.93
N TYR A 189 0.00 7.21 -1.60
CA TYR A 189 1.16 6.39 -1.95
C TYR A 189 0.95 5.66 -3.29
N ALA A 190 0.40 6.36 -4.28
CA ALA A 190 0.18 5.78 -5.60
C ALA A 190 1.48 5.43 -6.36
N ARG A 191 2.64 5.94 -5.93
CA ARG A 191 3.97 5.72 -6.51
C ARG A 191 3.96 5.93 -8.03
N PHE A 192 4.26 4.87 -8.81
CA PHE A 192 4.35 4.93 -10.26
C PHE A 192 3.24 4.12 -10.93
N ASN A 193 2.99 4.39 -12.21
CA ASN A 193 1.91 3.77 -12.97
C ASN A 193 2.27 2.35 -13.42
N TYR A 194 2.18 1.38 -12.49
CA TYR A 194 2.45 -0.03 -12.79
C TYR A 194 1.38 -0.70 -13.66
N VAL A 195 0.28 -0.01 -13.96
CA VAL A 195 -0.77 -0.48 -14.88
C VAL A 195 -0.37 -0.30 -16.34
N ALA A 196 0.51 0.67 -16.64
CA ALA A 196 1.01 0.93 -17.98
C ALA A 196 1.67 -0.30 -18.58
N GLN A 197 1.41 -0.55 -19.86
CA GLN A 197 1.91 -1.70 -20.62
C GLN A 197 3.01 -1.26 -21.59
N PRO A 198 3.81 -2.19 -22.13
CA PRO A 198 4.77 -1.87 -23.18
C PRO A 198 4.12 -1.06 -24.33
N GLY A 199 4.75 0.04 -24.71
CA GLY A 199 4.26 0.97 -25.73
C GLY A 199 3.34 2.08 -25.20
N ASP A 200 2.92 2.06 -23.93
CA ASP A 200 2.05 3.10 -23.38
C ASP A 200 2.81 4.43 -23.20
N LYS A 201 4.08 4.42 -22.74
CA LYS A 201 4.93 5.63 -22.62
C LYS A 201 5.10 6.31 -23.99
N GLU A 202 5.39 5.55 -25.04
CA GLU A 202 5.57 6.06 -26.39
C GLU A 202 4.29 6.68 -26.97
N ARG A 203 3.12 6.25 -26.50
CA ARG A 203 1.83 6.88 -26.84
C ARG A 203 1.54 8.14 -26.02
N GLY A 204 2.37 8.45 -25.02
CA GLY A 204 2.23 9.63 -24.17
C GLY A 204 1.55 9.38 -22.83
N VAL A 205 1.37 8.13 -22.40
CA VAL A 205 0.88 7.80 -21.04
C VAL A 205 1.93 8.23 -20.01
N LYS A 206 1.48 8.96 -18.96
CA LYS A 206 2.34 9.34 -17.85
C LYS A 206 2.57 8.14 -16.93
N LEU A 207 3.82 7.94 -16.52
CA LEU A 207 4.23 6.86 -15.61
C LEU A 207 4.46 7.34 -14.18
N THR A 208 4.62 8.64 -14.00
CA THR A 208 4.91 9.29 -12.72
C THR A 208 3.69 10.03 -12.19
N PRO A 209 3.56 10.21 -10.87
CA PRO A 209 2.51 11.04 -10.28
C PRO A 209 2.54 12.48 -10.82
N PRO A 210 1.41 13.19 -10.77
CA PRO A 210 1.38 14.61 -11.14
C PRO A 210 2.14 15.46 -10.12
N ARG A 211 2.44 16.71 -10.45
CA ARG A 211 2.96 17.68 -9.46
C ARG A 211 1.96 17.87 -8.33
N PHE A 212 0.69 18.08 -8.69
CA PHE A 212 -0.47 18.13 -7.81
C PHE A 212 -1.69 17.57 -8.54
N GLY A 213 -2.55 16.90 -7.78
CA GLY A 213 -3.84 16.43 -8.28
C GLY A 213 -5.01 17.34 -7.86
N GLU A 214 -6.20 16.95 -8.29
CA GLU A 214 -7.42 17.71 -7.99
C GLU A 214 -7.74 17.75 -6.49
N TYR A 215 -7.40 16.67 -5.76
CA TYR A 215 -7.59 16.62 -4.30
C TYR A 215 -6.65 17.58 -3.58
N ASP A 216 -5.42 17.75 -4.04
CA ASP A 216 -4.45 18.67 -3.41
C ASP A 216 -4.90 20.12 -3.53
N LYS A 217 -5.47 20.51 -4.69
CA LYS A 217 -6.08 21.84 -4.92
C LYS A 217 -7.23 22.09 -3.94
N TYR A 218 -8.11 21.09 -3.82
CA TYR A 218 -9.21 21.13 -2.87
C TYR A 218 -8.71 21.22 -1.43
N LEU A 219 -7.69 20.45 -1.07
CA LEU A 219 -7.13 20.38 0.28
C LEU A 219 -6.57 21.74 0.73
N ILE A 220 -5.78 22.41 -0.10
CA ILE A 220 -5.30 23.79 0.16
C ILE A 220 -6.46 24.77 0.28
N LYS A 221 -7.45 24.67 -0.61
CA LYS A 221 -8.63 25.54 -0.55
C LYS A 221 -9.41 25.34 0.75
N TRP A 222 -9.65 24.12 1.15
CA TRP A 222 -10.39 23.80 2.38
C TRP A 222 -9.62 24.26 3.63
N THR A 223 -8.31 24.00 3.71
CA THR A 223 -7.51 24.23 4.92
C THR A 223 -7.12 25.70 5.10
N TYR A 224 -6.82 26.41 4.00
CA TYR A 224 -6.17 27.73 4.07
C TYR A 224 -7.04 28.88 3.57
N THR A 225 -8.23 28.63 3.03
CA THR A 225 -9.16 29.73 2.70
C THR A 225 -9.71 30.35 3.98
N PRO A 226 -9.51 31.66 4.22
CA PRO A 226 -10.03 32.30 5.40
C PRO A 226 -11.56 32.29 5.43
N VAL A 227 -12.15 31.93 6.56
CA VAL A 227 -13.59 32.07 6.82
C VAL A 227 -13.83 33.36 7.58
N PHE A 228 -14.62 34.25 7.00
CA PHE A 228 -14.92 35.55 7.58
C PHE A 228 -16.27 35.55 8.28
N ASN A 229 -16.45 36.50 9.21
CA ASN A 229 -17.71 36.69 9.95
C ASN A 229 -18.09 35.49 10.83
N VAL A 230 -17.11 34.83 11.40
CA VAL A 230 -17.26 33.81 12.43
C VAL A 230 -16.65 34.28 13.75
N ASN A 231 -17.29 33.92 14.85
CA ASN A 231 -16.89 34.36 16.18
C ASN A 231 -16.13 33.29 16.96
N SER A 232 -16.19 32.03 16.51
CA SER A 232 -15.52 30.90 17.16
C SER A 232 -15.02 29.87 16.17
N ALA A 233 -14.12 28.99 16.65
CA ALA A 233 -13.63 27.84 15.87
C ALA A 233 -14.76 26.84 15.55
N GLU A 234 -15.76 26.73 16.42
CA GLU A 234 -16.93 25.86 16.24
C GLU A 234 -17.80 26.34 15.07
N GLU A 235 -18.03 27.66 14.96
CA GLU A 235 -18.75 28.23 13.82
C GLU A 235 -17.98 28.03 12.51
N GLU A 236 -16.66 28.21 12.53
CA GLU A 236 -15.80 27.93 11.37
C GLU A 236 -15.86 26.46 10.97
N ALA A 237 -15.81 25.54 11.95
CA ALA A 237 -15.87 24.09 11.70
C ALA A 237 -17.21 23.66 11.05
N ILE A 238 -18.33 24.30 11.41
CA ILE A 238 -19.64 24.02 10.79
C ILE A 238 -19.59 24.39 9.29
N ILE A 239 -19.04 25.56 8.97
CA ILE A 239 -18.96 26.05 7.59
C ILE A 239 -18.01 25.18 6.76
N THR A 240 -16.79 24.95 7.25
CA THR A 240 -15.79 24.15 6.55
C THR A 240 -16.18 22.68 6.45
N GLY A 241 -16.87 22.15 7.47
CA GLY A 241 -17.47 20.83 7.41
C GLY A 241 -18.56 20.70 6.33
N LYS A 242 -19.35 21.76 6.08
CA LYS A 242 -20.30 21.77 4.97
C LYS A 242 -19.59 21.76 3.61
N TRP A 243 -18.47 22.46 3.47
CA TRP A 243 -17.67 22.43 2.23
C TRP A 243 -17.21 21.02 1.87
N ILE A 244 -16.85 20.20 2.88
CA ILE A 244 -16.47 18.79 2.66
C ILE A 244 -17.65 18.00 2.11
N SER A 245 -18.82 18.08 2.75
CA SER A 245 -20.01 17.33 2.33
C SER A 245 -20.47 17.73 0.93
N ASP A 246 -20.43 19.03 0.63
CA ASP A 246 -20.80 19.55 -0.69
C ASP A 246 -19.82 19.09 -1.78
N ALA A 247 -18.50 19.14 -1.50
CA ALA A 247 -17.47 18.72 -2.45
C ALA A 247 -17.54 17.23 -2.79
N ILE A 248 -17.67 16.36 -1.77
CA ILE A 248 -17.79 14.90 -1.99
C ILE A 248 -19.06 14.57 -2.79
N LYS A 249 -20.16 15.30 -2.55
CA LYS A 249 -21.41 15.12 -3.30
C LYS A 249 -21.26 15.54 -4.76
N GLU A 250 -20.48 16.59 -5.02
CA GLU A 250 -20.21 17.09 -6.37
C GLU A 250 -19.28 16.15 -7.14
N ASN A 251 -18.19 15.70 -6.52
CA ASN A 251 -17.22 14.84 -7.16
C ASN A 251 -16.54 13.86 -6.16
N PRO A 252 -16.68 12.55 -6.36
CA PRO A 252 -16.05 11.54 -5.51
C PRO A 252 -14.51 11.65 -5.40
N VAL A 253 -13.85 12.37 -6.31
CA VAL A 253 -12.40 12.61 -6.25
C VAL A 253 -11.97 13.32 -4.96
N TYR A 254 -12.89 14.04 -4.31
CA TYR A 254 -12.65 14.72 -3.04
C TYR A 254 -12.88 13.82 -1.82
N ARG A 255 -13.14 12.53 -2.02
CA ARG A 255 -13.25 11.57 -0.92
C ARG A 255 -11.92 11.41 -0.19
N TYR A 256 -11.98 11.44 1.13
CA TYR A 256 -10.86 11.11 1.98
C TYR A 256 -10.85 9.61 2.32
N GLY A 257 -9.72 8.95 2.09
CA GLY A 257 -9.50 7.57 2.48
C GLY A 257 -8.32 7.47 3.45
N LYS A 258 -8.63 7.17 4.72
CA LYS A 258 -7.65 7.12 5.79
C LYS A 258 -6.63 6.01 5.61
N GLN A 259 -5.39 6.25 6.02
CA GLN A 259 -4.36 5.21 6.11
C GLN A 259 -4.78 4.11 7.10
N GLN A 260 -4.63 2.86 6.70
CA GLN A 260 -5.02 1.69 7.48
C GLN A 260 -3.77 0.98 8.01
N VAL A 261 -3.37 1.31 9.24
CA VAL A 261 -2.11 0.84 9.84
C VAL A 261 -2.20 -0.59 10.39
N TYR A 262 -3.39 -1.01 10.85
CA TYR A 262 -3.59 -2.29 11.56
C TYR A 262 -4.26 -3.39 10.73
N GLY A 263 -4.20 -3.27 9.43
CA GLY A 263 -4.82 -4.19 8.48
C GLY A 263 -5.86 -3.53 7.60
N VAL A 264 -6.00 -4.04 6.39
CA VAL A 264 -6.90 -3.48 5.38
C VAL A 264 -8.34 -3.91 5.67
N VAL A 265 -9.21 -2.94 5.83
CA VAL A 265 -10.66 -3.09 5.98
C VAL A 265 -11.37 -2.54 4.75
N ASP A 266 -10.97 -1.35 4.28
CA ASP A 266 -11.48 -0.72 3.07
C ASP A 266 -10.48 -0.91 1.92
N PRO A 267 -10.80 -1.71 0.90
CA PRO A 267 -9.89 -1.96 -0.22
C PRO A 267 -9.65 -0.74 -1.11
N ARG A 268 -10.38 0.35 -0.91
CA ARG A 268 -10.21 1.60 -1.65
C ARG A 268 -9.14 2.52 -1.03
N SER A 269 -8.55 2.14 0.11
CA SER A 269 -7.59 2.97 0.85
C SER A 269 -6.39 2.13 1.26
N GLN A 270 -5.75 1.52 0.28
CA GLN A 270 -4.56 0.69 0.47
C GLN A 270 -3.29 1.50 0.14
N THR A 271 -2.14 0.98 0.53
CA THR A 271 -0.85 1.57 0.23
C THR A 271 -0.36 1.05 -1.12
N GLU A 272 0.08 1.95 -1.99
CA GLU A 272 0.68 1.65 -3.30
C GLU A 272 -0.25 0.93 -4.30
N ASP A 273 -1.57 0.95 -4.06
CA ASP A 273 -2.55 0.57 -5.06
C ASP A 273 -2.89 1.76 -5.96
N ILE A 274 -3.35 1.50 -7.17
CA ILE A 274 -3.86 2.51 -8.09
C ILE A 274 -5.10 2.03 -8.82
N GLY A 275 -6.02 2.97 -9.05
CA GLY A 275 -7.24 2.73 -9.80
C GLY A 275 -8.37 2.12 -8.97
N ASP A 276 -9.55 2.11 -9.55
CA ASP A 276 -10.82 1.75 -8.92
C ASP A 276 -11.06 0.22 -8.76
N ASN A 277 -10.16 -0.60 -9.30
CA ASN A 277 -10.31 -2.05 -9.32
C ASN A 277 -8.97 -2.77 -9.10
N SER A 278 -8.72 -3.19 -7.86
CA SER A 278 -7.48 -3.85 -7.47
C SER A 278 -7.20 -5.15 -8.26
N MET A 279 -8.24 -5.95 -8.61
CA MET A 279 -8.05 -7.17 -9.39
C MET A 279 -7.56 -6.86 -10.81
N LYS A 280 -8.15 -5.84 -11.45
CA LYS A 280 -7.77 -5.42 -12.79
C LYS A 280 -6.37 -4.79 -12.82
N ALA A 281 -6.07 -3.90 -11.87
CA ALA A 281 -4.75 -3.30 -11.74
C ALA A 281 -3.67 -4.36 -11.49
N THR A 282 -3.94 -5.32 -10.60
CA THR A 282 -3.05 -6.43 -10.31
C THR A 282 -2.83 -7.35 -11.53
N ARG A 283 -3.85 -7.59 -12.37
CA ARG A 283 -3.67 -8.37 -13.62
C ARG A 283 -2.67 -7.70 -14.55
N TYR A 284 -2.74 -6.38 -14.72
CA TYR A 284 -1.75 -5.63 -15.48
C TYR A 284 -0.37 -5.67 -14.81
N GLY A 285 -0.31 -5.45 -13.50
CA GLY A 285 0.93 -5.46 -12.73
C GLY A 285 1.66 -6.80 -12.80
N ILE A 286 0.97 -7.93 -12.56
CA ILE A 286 1.59 -9.28 -12.64
C ILE A 286 2.08 -9.58 -14.06
N LYS A 287 1.33 -9.17 -15.09
CA LYS A 287 1.78 -9.32 -16.48
C LYS A 287 3.09 -8.57 -16.72
N ASN A 288 3.19 -7.37 -16.15
CA ASN A 288 4.39 -6.54 -16.23
C ASN A 288 5.57 -7.15 -15.46
N LEU A 289 5.34 -7.62 -14.21
CA LEU A 289 6.40 -8.27 -13.44
C LEU A 289 6.96 -9.51 -14.14
N LYS A 290 6.11 -10.32 -14.79
CA LYS A 290 6.58 -11.44 -15.61
C LYS A 290 7.44 -10.97 -16.79
N TYR A 291 7.04 -9.89 -17.45
CA TYR A 291 7.80 -9.33 -18.57
C TYR A 291 9.15 -8.78 -18.08
N ILE A 292 9.17 -8.06 -16.96
CA ILE A 292 10.40 -7.53 -16.35
C ILE A 292 11.31 -8.70 -15.93
N MET A 293 10.80 -9.70 -15.23
CA MET A 293 11.55 -10.88 -14.77
C MET A 293 12.25 -11.61 -15.94
N ASN A 294 11.54 -11.76 -17.05
CA ASN A 294 12.08 -12.45 -18.23
C ASN A 294 13.20 -11.65 -18.93
N ASN A 295 13.29 -10.35 -18.71
CA ASN A 295 14.27 -9.47 -19.33
C ASN A 295 15.32 -8.94 -18.35
N LEU A 296 15.18 -9.18 -17.05
CA LEU A 296 16.01 -8.61 -16.00
C LEU A 296 17.51 -8.84 -16.26
N GLU A 297 17.88 -10.06 -16.62
CA GLU A 297 19.28 -10.41 -16.88
C GLU A 297 19.87 -9.62 -18.06
N SER A 298 19.11 -9.46 -19.14
CA SER A 298 19.59 -8.76 -20.35
C SER A 298 19.59 -7.24 -20.18
N TRP A 299 18.66 -6.69 -19.38
CA TRP A 299 18.58 -5.23 -19.19
C TRP A 299 19.61 -4.67 -18.22
N ILE A 300 20.04 -5.48 -17.23
CA ILE A 300 20.92 -5.06 -16.14
C ILE A 300 22.28 -5.77 -16.20
N SER A 301 22.72 -6.22 -17.36
CA SER A 301 24.01 -6.90 -17.51
C SER A 301 25.21 -5.95 -17.45
N GLU A 302 25.06 -4.71 -17.91
CA GLU A 302 26.10 -3.70 -17.90
C GLU A 302 26.16 -2.97 -16.55
N GLY A 303 27.33 -2.97 -15.91
CA GLY A 303 27.57 -2.27 -14.66
C GLY A 303 27.13 -3.02 -13.38
N ASP A 304 26.74 -4.30 -13.49
CA ASP A 304 26.40 -5.17 -12.35
C ASP A 304 27.16 -6.50 -12.42
N ASP A 305 28.49 -6.44 -12.36
CA ASP A 305 29.38 -7.61 -12.49
C ASP A 305 29.23 -8.58 -11.32
N THR A 306 28.79 -8.11 -10.15
CA THR A 306 28.62 -8.90 -8.91
C THR A 306 27.23 -9.50 -8.75
N TYR A 307 26.28 -9.19 -9.63
CA TYR A 307 24.87 -9.57 -9.56
C TYR A 307 24.07 -8.93 -8.42
N GLU A 308 24.66 -8.06 -7.61
CA GLU A 308 24.00 -7.49 -6.42
C GLU A 308 22.79 -6.63 -6.78
N TYR A 309 22.88 -5.81 -7.82
CA TYR A 309 21.76 -4.97 -8.23
C TYR A 309 20.63 -5.79 -8.85
N ARG A 310 20.95 -6.82 -9.66
CA ARG A 310 19.94 -7.76 -10.19
C ARG A 310 19.27 -8.56 -9.07
N GLU A 311 20.00 -8.92 -8.01
CA GLU A 311 19.43 -9.57 -6.83
C GLU A 311 18.44 -8.64 -6.12
N ASP A 312 18.82 -7.39 -5.85
CA ASP A 312 17.94 -6.38 -5.24
C ASP A 312 16.66 -6.19 -6.07
N LEU A 313 16.79 -6.08 -7.40
CA LEU A 313 15.63 -5.94 -8.30
C LEU A 313 14.75 -7.21 -8.34
N PHE A 314 15.36 -8.39 -8.31
CA PHE A 314 14.64 -9.66 -8.22
C PHE A 314 13.81 -9.71 -6.93
N ILE A 315 14.41 -9.35 -5.79
CA ILE A 315 13.71 -9.26 -4.50
C ILE A 315 12.57 -8.23 -4.61
N GLY A 316 12.83 -7.05 -5.17
CA GLY A 316 11.81 -6.03 -5.40
C GLY A 316 10.62 -6.50 -6.24
N ILE A 317 10.86 -7.32 -7.28
CA ILE A 317 9.78 -7.94 -8.08
C ILE A 317 8.93 -8.90 -7.23
N VAL A 318 9.58 -9.72 -6.39
CA VAL A 318 8.87 -10.66 -5.51
C VAL A 318 8.03 -9.92 -4.46
N GLU A 319 8.59 -8.86 -3.89
CA GLU A 319 7.90 -8.01 -2.91
C GLU A 319 6.72 -7.24 -3.54
N GLN A 320 6.90 -6.70 -4.74
CA GLN A 320 5.81 -6.03 -5.47
C GLN A 320 4.67 -7.00 -5.79
N LEU A 321 4.98 -8.26 -6.11
CA LEU A 321 3.96 -9.30 -6.27
C LEU A 321 3.21 -9.56 -4.95
N ALA A 322 3.93 -9.66 -3.84
CA ALA A 322 3.32 -9.83 -2.52
C ALA A 322 2.36 -8.68 -2.20
N MET A 323 2.74 -7.44 -2.53
CA MET A 323 1.90 -6.26 -2.38
C MET A 323 0.63 -6.36 -3.25
N TYR A 324 0.76 -6.74 -4.52
CA TYR A 324 -0.42 -6.96 -5.38
C TYR A 324 -1.37 -8.03 -4.84
N VAL A 325 -0.84 -9.08 -4.23
CA VAL A 325 -1.66 -10.09 -3.54
C VAL A 325 -2.45 -9.47 -2.39
N THR A 326 -1.84 -8.58 -1.60
CA THR A 326 -2.55 -7.91 -0.49
C THR A 326 -3.64 -6.96 -1.00
N HIS A 327 -3.41 -6.26 -2.12
CA HIS A 327 -4.42 -5.40 -2.75
C HIS A 327 -5.66 -6.19 -3.16
N VAL A 328 -5.48 -7.38 -3.71
CA VAL A 328 -6.59 -8.27 -4.06
C VAL A 328 -7.27 -8.81 -2.79
N ALA A 329 -6.48 -9.27 -1.81
CA ALA A 329 -7.00 -9.86 -0.57
C ALA A 329 -7.84 -8.87 0.25
N GLY A 330 -7.50 -7.59 0.24
CA GLY A 330 -8.27 -6.52 0.90
C GLY A 330 -9.72 -6.42 0.43
N ASN A 331 -10.05 -6.99 -0.74
CA ASN A 331 -11.43 -7.03 -1.25
C ASN A 331 -12.29 -8.16 -0.64
N VAL A 332 -11.74 -8.98 0.23
CA VAL A 332 -12.48 -10.12 0.81
C VAL A 332 -12.60 -9.98 2.32
N GLY A 333 -13.82 -10.03 2.84
CA GLY A 333 -14.07 -9.97 4.29
C GLY A 333 -13.89 -8.57 4.91
N GLY A 334 -13.93 -7.53 4.09
CA GLY A 334 -13.90 -6.14 4.52
C GLY A 334 -15.19 -5.39 4.20
N TYR A 335 -15.15 -4.07 4.35
CA TYR A 335 -16.24 -3.16 3.99
C TYR A 335 -15.69 -1.78 3.60
N PHE A 336 -16.48 -1.02 2.88
CA PHE A 336 -16.17 0.36 2.56
C PHE A 336 -16.41 1.25 3.78
N VAL A 337 -15.45 2.13 4.08
CA VAL A 337 -15.52 3.10 5.16
C VAL A 337 -15.58 4.50 4.58
N ASN A 338 -16.66 5.21 4.82
CA ASN A 338 -16.81 6.58 4.37
C ASN A 338 -16.66 7.53 5.58
N GLU A 339 -15.80 8.51 5.46
CA GLU A 339 -15.63 9.56 6.46
C GLU A 339 -16.76 10.58 6.31
N VAL A 340 -17.88 10.27 6.91
CA VAL A 340 -19.13 11.03 6.85
C VAL A 340 -19.57 11.44 8.24
N LYS A 341 -20.38 12.51 8.31
CA LYS A 341 -21.03 13.00 9.51
C LYS A 341 -22.54 12.77 9.46
N GLU A 342 -23.20 12.98 10.60
CA GLU A 342 -24.66 12.90 10.67
C GLU A 342 -25.32 13.90 9.70
N GLY A 343 -26.27 13.40 8.91
CA GLY A 343 -26.95 14.16 7.86
C GLY A 343 -26.34 14.02 6.46
N ASP A 344 -25.16 13.39 6.29
CA ASP A 344 -24.63 13.05 4.98
C ASP A 344 -25.43 11.91 4.33
N THR A 345 -25.48 11.90 3.00
CA THR A 345 -26.29 10.92 2.24
C THR A 345 -25.66 9.55 2.10
N MET A 346 -24.35 9.45 2.26
CA MET A 346 -23.63 8.18 2.15
C MET A 346 -23.63 7.43 3.50
N PRO A 347 -23.81 6.10 3.50
CA PRO A 347 -23.65 5.33 4.73
C PRO A 347 -22.19 5.35 5.17
N ARG A 348 -21.96 5.43 6.48
CA ARG A 348 -20.60 5.37 7.05
C ARG A 348 -19.88 4.07 6.71
N PHE A 349 -20.62 2.97 6.70
CA PHE A 349 -20.12 1.65 6.33
C PHE A 349 -21.01 1.04 5.25
N ALA A 350 -20.39 0.44 4.24
CA ALA A 350 -21.09 -0.32 3.22
C ALA A 350 -20.34 -1.61 2.94
N GLN A 351 -21.07 -2.70 2.77
CA GLN A 351 -20.47 -3.99 2.48
C GLN A 351 -19.83 -4.00 1.08
N ILE A 352 -18.66 -4.62 0.95
CA ILE A 352 -18.09 -4.90 -0.36
C ILE A 352 -19.04 -5.87 -1.10
N PRO A 353 -19.43 -5.57 -2.35
CA PRO A 353 -20.35 -6.42 -3.10
C PRO A 353 -19.90 -7.88 -3.12
N LYS A 354 -20.82 -8.81 -2.86
CA LYS A 354 -20.57 -10.25 -2.85
C LYS A 354 -19.86 -10.75 -4.10
N ALA A 355 -20.25 -10.24 -5.26
CA ALA A 355 -19.62 -10.60 -6.54
C ALA A 355 -18.14 -10.20 -6.57
N GLN A 356 -17.79 -9.01 -6.07
CA GLN A 356 -16.42 -8.50 -5.98
C GLN A 356 -15.57 -9.34 -5.02
N GLN A 357 -16.13 -9.72 -3.87
CA GLN A 357 -15.42 -10.59 -2.90
C GLN A 357 -15.12 -11.97 -3.49
N LYS A 358 -16.08 -12.56 -4.20
CA LYS A 358 -15.90 -13.85 -4.88
C LYS A 358 -14.91 -13.76 -6.05
N GLU A 359 -14.93 -12.67 -6.82
CA GLU A 359 -13.96 -12.42 -7.88
C GLU A 359 -12.55 -12.33 -7.29
N ALA A 360 -12.36 -11.56 -6.22
CA ALA A 360 -11.08 -11.41 -5.56
C ALA A 360 -10.54 -12.75 -5.02
N LEU A 361 -11.37 -13.55 -4.35
CA LEU A 361 -10.96 -14.86 -3.84
C LEU A 361 -10.60 -15.83 -4.98
N ASN A 362 -11.37 -15.86 -6.06
CA ASN A 362 -11.04 -16.67 -7.23
C ASN A 362 -9.74 -16.21 -7.89
N TYR A 363 -9.52 -14.90 -7.96
CA TYR A 363 -8.29 -14.37 -8.54
C TYR A 363 -7.06 -14.69 -7.66
N LEU A 364 -7.18 -14.70 -6.34
CA LEU A 364 -6.12 -15.23 -5.47
C LEU A 364 -5.80 -16.70 -5.78
N PHE A 365 -6.80 -17.54 -6.08
CA PHE A 365 -6.56 -18.92 -6.49
C PHE A 365 -5.83 -19.01 -7.85
N GLU A 366 -6.17 -18.12 -8.81
CA GLU A 366 -5.48 -18.03 -10.09
C GLU A 366 -4.01 -17.67 -9.87
N ILE A 367 -3.73 -16.61 -9.09
CA ILE A 367 -2.35 -16.17 -8.78
C ILE A 367 -1.57 -17.31 -8.12
N TYR A 368 -2.14 -17.97 -7.10
CA TYR A 368 -1.48 -19.07 -6.39
C TYR A 368 -0.98 -20.18 -7.33
N ASN A 369 -1.76 -20.49 -8.36
CA ASN A 369 -1.44 -21.54 -9.33
C ASN A 369 -0.45 -21.07 -10.42
N ASP A 370 -0.26 -19.77 -10.60
CA ASP A 370 0.50 -19.18 -11.72
C ASP A 370 1.80 -18.49 -11.24
N LEU A 371 2.55 -19.14 -10.33
CA LEU A 371 3.77 -18.60 -9.73
C LEU A 371 5.07 -19.27 -10.22
N ASN A 372 5.02 -20.17 -11.21
CA ASN A 372 6.20 -20.91 -11.68
C ASN A 372 7.31 -20.00 -12.23
N TRP A 373 6.95 -18.80 -12.70
CA TRP A 373 7.87 -17.82 -13.25
C TRP A 373 8.84 -17.21 -12.21
N LEU A 374 8.50 -17.32 -10.91
CA LEU A 374 9.36 -16.87 -9.81
C LEU A 374 10.59 -17.76 -9.62
N ASP A 375 10.47 -19.06 -9.90
CA ASP A 375 11.59 -20.01 -9.82
C ASP A 375 12.42 -19.97 -11.11
N ASN A 376 12.86 -18.75 -11.50
CA ASN A 376 13.72 -18.55 -12.66
C ASN A 376 15.12 -19.11 -12.39
N LYS A 377 15.41 -20.30 -12.95
CA LYS A 377 16.64 -21.03 -12.71
C LYS A 377 17.90 -20.25 -13.10
N ASN A 378 17.84 -19.46 -14.18
CA ASN A 378 18.99 -18.69 -14.63
C ASN A 378 19.42 -17.62 -13.63
N LEU A 379 18.44 -16.98 -12.99
CA LEU A 379 18.67 -15.96 -11.96
C LEU A 379 19.03 -16.61 -10.63
N LEU A 380 18.27 -17.63 -10.18
CA LEU A 380 18.45 -18.27 -8.88
C LEU A 380 19.80 -18.98 -8.72
N THR A 381 20.46 -19.37 -9.81
CA THR A 381 21.83 -19.92 -9.74
C THR A 381 22.91 -18.86 -9.47
N LYS A 382 22.55 -17.58 -9.60
CA LYS A 382 23.47 -16.43 -9.43
C LYS A 382 23.29 -15.71 -8.10
N PHE A 383 22.19 -15.96 -7.41
CA PHE A 383 21.83 -15.28 -6.16
C PHE A 383 22.00 -16.23 -4.96
N PRO A 384 22.42 -15.74 -3.78
CA PRO A 384 22.55 -16.52 -2.57
C PRO A 384 21.17 -16.79 -1.90
N ILE A 385 20.16 -17.11 -2.72
CA ILE A 385 18.79 -17.36 -2.28
C ILE A 385 18.63 -18.86 -2.01
N SER A 386 18.28 -19.22 -0.79
CA SER A 386 17.94 -20.59 -0.41
C SER A 386 16.42 -20.82 -0.51
N GLY A 387 16.03 -21.89 -1.18
CA GLY A 387 14.61 -22.29 -1.30
C GLY A 387 13.95 -21.81 -2.59
N SER A 388 12.63 -21.83 -2.62
CA SER A 388 11.80 -21.47 -3.76
C SER A 388 11.04 -20.18 -3.49
N PRO A 389 11.28 -19.08 -4.22
CA PRO A 389 10.49 -17.86 -4.16
C PRO A 389 9.01 -18.11 -4.40
N LYS A 390 8.68 -19.01 -5.34
CA LYS A 390 7.31 -19.46 -5.56
C LYS A 390 6.67 -20.02 -4.29
N GLN A 391 7.35 -20.94 -3.60
CA GLN A 391 6.79 -21.55 -2.38
C GLN A 391 6.62 -20.52 -1.27
N THR A 392 7.54 -19.56 -1.18
CA THR A 392 7.46 -18.46 -0.22
C THR A 392 6.22 -17.61 -0.46
N ILE A 393 5.97 -17.19 -1.70
CA ILE A 393 4.77 -16.43 -2.05
C ILE A 393 3.51 -17.28 -1.86
N GLN A 394 3.53 -18.57 -2.19
CA GLN A 394 2.40 -19.46 -1.92
C GLN A 394 2.07 -19.52 -0.42
N ASN A 395 3.07 -19.70 0.44
CA ASN A 395 2.87 -19.71 1.89
C ASN A 395 2.37 -18.37 2.42
N PHE A 396 2.88 -17.25 1.87
CA PHE A 396 2.39 -15.91 2.17
C PHE A 396 0.90 -15.76 1.81
N MET A 397 0.50 -16.18 0.61
CA MET A 397 -0.89 -16.12 0.14
C MET A 397 -1.86 -16.91 1.02
N LEU A 398 -1.43 -18.06 1.56
CA LEU A 398 -2.29 -18.87 2.41
C LEU A 398 -2.71 -18.16 3.70
N ARG A 399 -1.93 -17.18 4.18
CA ARG A 399 -2.30 -16.34 5.33
C ARG A 399 -3.51 -15.45 5.06
N TYR A 400 -3.77 -15.13 3.78
CA TYR A 400 -4.92 -14.34 3.35
C TYR A 400 -6.08 -15.21 2.86
N ILE A 401 -5.80 -16.35 2.22
CA ILE A 401 -6.83 -17.24 1.65
C ILE A 401 -7.55 -18.06 2.73
N LEU A 402 -6.78 -18.72 3.58
CA LEU A 402 -7.37 -19.71 4.50
C LEU A 402 -8.25 -19.07 5.59
N PRO A 403 -7.97 -17.87 6.15
CA PRO A 403 -8.82 -17.24 7.14
C PRO A 403 -10.12 -16.62 6.60
N VAL A 404 -10.30 -16.53 5.28
CA VAL A 404 -11.45 -15.86 4.65
C VAL A 404 -12.81 -16.25 5.24
N PRO A 405 -13.13 -17.53 5.49
CA PRO A 405 -14.43 -17.88 6.06
C PRO A 405 -14.70 -17.22 7.41
N PHE A 406 -13.68 -17.05 8.22
CA PHE A 406 -13.77 -16.41 9.54
C PHE A 406 -13.93 -14.90 9.42
N GLN A 407 -13.20 -14.27 8.49
CA GLN A 407 -13.31 -12.84 8.20
C GLN A 407 -14.70 -12.50 7.68
N VAL A 408 -15.17 -13.24 6.68
CA VAL A 408 -16.49 -13.05 6.08
C VAL A 408 -17.61 -13.23 7.11
N SER A 409 -17.48 -14.19 8.03
CA SER A 409 -18.48 -14.47 9.05
C SER A 409 -18.72 -13.31 10.01
N GLN A 410 -17.75 -12.40 10.16
CA GLN A 410 -17.89 -11.21 11.01
C GLN A 410 -18.91 -10.23 10.46
N TYR A 411 -19.05 -10.17 9.15
CA TYR A 411 -19.90 -9.22 8.43
C TYR A 411 -21.13 -9.89 7.79
N GLU A 412 -21.24 -11.21 7.90
CA GLU A 412 -22.36 -11.97 7.37
C GLU A 412 -23.68 -11.53 8.01
N GLY A 413 -24.64 -11.15 7.19
CA GLY A 413 -25.96 -10.73 7.62
C GLY A 413 -26.09 -9.23 7.96
N LEU A 414 -25.06 -8.41 7.74
CA LEU A 414 -25.21 -6.96 7.78
C LEU A 414 -26.06 -6.44 6.60
N GLU A 415 -25.98 -7.11 5.48
CA GLU A 415 -26.81 -6.86 4.31
C GLU A 415 -27.50 -8.17 3.85
N LYS A 416 -28.59 -8.01 3.08
CA LYS A 416 -29.43 -9.15 2.65
C LYS A 416 -28.68 -10.13 1.75
N ASP A 417 -27.77 -9.66 0.89
CA ASP A 417 -26.96 -10.49 -0.02
C ASP A 417 -25.48 -10.48 0.38
N SER A 418 -25.21 -10.92 1.60
CA SER A 418 -23.84 -11.05 2.10
C SER A 418 -23.13 -12.27 1.49
N PHE A 419 -21.81 -12.16 1.30
CA PHE A 419 -20.96 -13.31 1.07
C PHE A 419 -20.86 -14.10 2.38
N THR A 420 -21.20 -15.39 2.36
CA THR A 420 -21.31 -16.17 3.59
C THR A 420 -20.07 -17.00 3.88
N ALA A 421 -19.83 -17.31 5.16
CA ALA A 421 -18.77 -18.21 5.57
C ALA A 421 -18.87 -19.58 4.92
N ALA A 422 -20.09 -20.12 4.76
CA ALA A 422 -20.33 -21.40 4.11
C ALA A 422 -19.93 -21.39 2.63
N GLU A 423 -20.23 -20.29 1.90
CA GLU A 423 -19.77 -20.12 0.52
C GLU A 423 -18.24 -20.04 0.45
N ALA A 424 -17.62 -19.28 1.34
CA ALA A 424 -16.16 -19.14 1.41
C ALA A 424 -15.47 -20.48 1.71
N PHE A 425 -15.96 -21.26 2.69
CA PHE A 425 -15.47 -22.61 2.97
C PHE A 425 -15.57 -23.52 1.75
N ASN A 426 -16.70 -23.50 1.06
CA ASN A 426 -16.87 -24.32 -0.14
C ASN A 426 -15.93 -23.93 -1.28
N MET A 427 -15.72 -22.64 -1.51
CA MET A 427 -14.77 -22.17 -2.52
C MET A 427 -13.34 -22.63 -2.17
N ILE A 428 -12.88 -22.42 -0.92
CA ILE A 428 -11.55 -22.82 -0.48
C ILE A 428 -11.40 -24.34 -0.48
N TYR A 429 -12.40 -25.09 0.00
CA TYR A 429 -12.39 -26.55 -0.05
C TYR A 429 -12.21 -27.06 -1.49
N ASN A 430 -12.98 -26.54 -2.42
CA ASN A 430 -12.89 -26.93 -3.82
C ASN A 430 -11.51 -26.57 -4.41
N PHE A 431 -10.98 -25.40 -4.10
CA PHE A 431 -9.64 -24.99 -4.54
C PHE A 431 -8.55 -25.96 -4.03
N VAL A 432 -8.56 -26.28 -2.75
CA VAL A 432 -7.56 -27.15 -2.09
C VAL A 432 -7.65 -28.59 -2.58
N TRP A 433 -8.88 -29.12 -2.70
CA TRP A 433 -9.11 -30.54 -2.91
C TRP A 433 -9.49 -30.92 -4.34
N LYS A 434 -9.65 -29.95 -5.26
CA LYS A 434 -9.95 -30.22 -6.68
C LYS A 434 -9.04 -31.27 -7.32
N PRO A 435 -7.70 -31.26 -7.15
CA PRO A 435 -6.83 -32.29 -7.71
C PRO A 435 -7.12 -33.69 -7.14
N THR A 436 -7.37 -33.77 -5.82
CA THR A 436 -7.75 -35.03 -5.16
C THR A 436 -9.10 -35.52 -5.63
N ILE A 437 -10.11 -34.63 -5.73
CA ILE A 437 -11.46 -34.99 -6.24
C ILE A 437 -11.34 -35.57 -7.64
N SER A 438 -10.55 -34.97 -8.51
CA SER A 438 -10.31 -35.41 -9.89
C SER A 438 -9.39 -36.63 -10.01
N GLY A 439 -8.79 -37.12 -8.93
CA GLY A 439 -7.88 -38.26 -8.94
C GLY A 439 -6.52 -38.00 -9.60
N CYS A 440 -6.08 -36.73 -9.65
CA CYS A 440 -4.79 -36.36 -10.22
C CYS A 440 -3.62 -36.71 -9.28
N THR A 441 -2.46 -36.99 -9.86
CA THR A 441 -1.19 -37.00 -9.10
C THR A 441 -0.90 -35.59 -8.58
N LEU A 442 -0.62 -35.46 -7.28
CA LEU A 442 -0.40 -34.17 -6.65
C LEU A 442 1.03 -33.66 -6.89
N THR A 443 1.12 -32.38 -7.21
CA THR A 443 2.40 -31.64 -7.17
C THR A 443 2.81 -31.31 -5.74
N GLU A 444 4.08 -30.96 -5.52
CA GLU A 444 4.58 -30.55 -4.19
C GLU A 444 3.81 -29.33 -3.64
N SER A 445 3.52 -28.35 -4.48
CA SER A 445 2.70 -27.20 -4.08
C SER A 445 1.29 -27.59 -3.64
N GLN A 446 0.65 -28.55 -4.33
CA GLN A 446 -0.67 -29.04 -3.95
C GLN A 446 -0.65 -29.85 -2.66
N MET A 447 0.39 -30.68 -2.45
CA MET A 447 0.60 -31.37 -1.18
C MET A 447 0.81 -30.39 -0.03
N ASN A 448 1.63 -29.36 -0.22
CA ASN A 448 1.82 -28.32 0.78
C ASN A 448 0.52 -27.56 1.08
N LEU A 449 -0.25 -27.16 0.06
CA LEU A 449 -1.53 -26.51 0.21
C LEU A 449 -2.51 -27.34 1.08
N GLN A 450 -2.63 -28.62 0.78
CA GLN A 450 -3.50 -29.53 1.54
C GLN A 450 -3.04 -29.70 3.00
N LYS A 451 -1.72 -29.80 3.21
CA LYS A 451 -1.13 -29.86 4.54
C LYS A 451 -1.42 -28.58 5.36
N GLN A 452 -1.19 -27.39 4.78
CA GLN A 452 -1.45 -26.11 5.45
C GLN A 452 -2.95 -25.92 5.75
N TYR A 453 -3.81 -26.31 4.82
CA TYR A 453 -5.25 -26.29 5.04
C TYR A 453 -5.65 -27.14 6.25
N ILE A 454 -5.20 -28.40 6.32
CA ILE A 454 -5.50 -29.29 7.45
C ILE A 454 -4.95 -28.73 8.77
N TYR A 455 -3.74 -28.20 8.77
CA TYR A 455 -3.15 -27.62 9.97
C TYR A 455 -3.96 -26.41 10.48
N MET A 456 -4.29 -25.50 9.61
CA MET A 456 -5.08 -24.32 9.98
C MET A 456 -6.46 -24.73 10.50
N MET A 457 -7.16 -25.64 9.82
CA MET A 457 -8.49 -26.12 10.22
C MET A 457 -8.45 -26.82 11.58
N MET A 458 -7.43 -27.64 11.84
CA MET A 458 -7.28 -28.29 13.14
C MET A 458 -7.03 -27.30 14.28
N GLN A 459 -6.11 -26.33 14.08
CA GLN A 459 -5.84 -25.30 15.08
C GLN A 459 -7.11 -24.49 15.39
N THR A 460 -7.86 -24.11 14.37
CA THR A 460 -9.10 -23.34 14.54
C THR A 460 -10.19 -24.16 15.23
N ALA A 461 -10.23 -25.47 15.01
CA ALA A 461 -11.13 -26.37 15.73
C ALA A 461 -10.69 -26.64 17.18
N GLY A 462 -9.59 -26.05 17.64
CA GLY A 462 -9.08 -26.19 19.01
C GLY A 462 -8.21 -27.42 19.24
N PHE A 463 -7.76 -28.11 18.20
CA PHE A 463 -6.87 -29.25 18.34
C PHE A 463 -5.41 -28.81 18.42
N THR A 464 -4.68 -29.35 19.40
CA THR A 464 -3.22 -29.19 19.49
C THR A 464 -2.54 -30.21 18.58
N ILE A 465 -1.77 -29.76 17.60
CA ILE A 465 -1.07 -30.66 16.69
C ILE A 465 0.23 -31.14 17.34
N LYS A 466 0.26 -32.38 17.83
CA LYS A 466 1.45 -33.01 18.39
C LYS A 466 2.48 -33.25 17.28
N GLY A 467 3.70 -32.77 17.48
CA GLY A 467 4.83 -32.94 16.55
C GLY A 467 5.01 -31.84 15.49
N ALA A 468 4.10 -30.88 15.39
CA ALA A 468 4.24 -29.75 14.48
C ALA A 468 5.15 -28.61 14.99
N GLY A 469 5.57 -28.68 16.24
CA GLY A 469 6.08 -27.55 17.03
C GLY A 469 7.43 -26.96 16.62
N LYS A 470 8.16 -27.50 15.64
CA LYS A 470 9.42 -26.88 15.16
C LYS A 470 9.51 -26.75 13.64
N ALA A 471 8.76 -27.51 12.86
CA ALA A 471 8.85 -27.46 11.40
C ALA A 471 8.12 -26.25 10.80
N LEU A 472 7.10 -25.71 11.49
CA LEU A 472 6.42 -24.44 11.10
C LEU A 472 7.16 -23.21 11.68
N ALA A 473 7.93 -23.39 12.75
CA ALA A 473 8.74 -22.33 13.37
C ALA A 473 10.16 -22.23 12.77
N GLY A 474 10.55 -23.18 11.94
CA GLY A 474 11.92 -23.26 11.40
C GLY A 474 12.12 -22.64 10.02
N GLU A 475 11.05 -22.38 9.29
CA GLU A 475 11.12 -21.48 8.14
C GLU A 475 11.00 -20.07 8.73
N LYS A 476 12.13 -19.37 8.93
CA LYS A 476 12.08 -17.91 9.00
C LYS A 476 11.31 -17.50 7.77
N PRO A 477 10.15 -16.83 7.88
CA PRO A 477 9.53 -16.21 6.72
C PRO A 477 10.66 -15.40 6.08
N LEU A 478 10.78 -15.43 4.75
CA LEU A 478 11.40 -14.30 4.07
C LEU A 478 10.80 -13.09 4.78
N ASP A 479 11.67 -12.24 5.31
CA ASP A 479 11.24 -11.10 6.09
C ASP A 479 10.70 -10.03 5.14
N ILE A 480 9.72 -10.46 4.33
CA ILE A 480 8.92 -9.61 3.45
C ILE A 480 8.24 -8.51 4.28
N ASN A 481 7.97 -8.84 5.56
CA ASN A 481 7.31 -7.90 6.47
C ASN A 481 8.21 -6.76 6.97
N HIS A 482 9.55 -6.87 6.88
CA HIS A 482 10.42 -5.85 7.47
C HIS A 482 11.03 -4.86 6.49
N ARG A 483 11.09 -5.16 5.19
CA ARG A 483 11.73 -4.23 4.24
C ARG A 483 10.79 -3.33 3.46
N GLN A 484 9.56 -3.75 3.14
CA GLN A 484 8.68 -2.94 2.29
C GLN A 484 7.28 -2.68 2.85
N PHE A 485 6.69 -3.60 3.59
CA PHE A 485 5.41 -3.31 4.25
C PHE A 485 5.55 -2.34 5.44
N GLY A 486 6.79 -2.00 5.82
CA GLY A 486 7.12 -1.02 6.84
C GLY A 486 7.70 0.31 6.32
N TYR A 487 7.99 0.43 5.03
CA TYR A 487 8.59 1.64 4.45
C TYR A 487 7.55 2.57 3.84
N THR A 488 6.60 2.92 4.61
CA THR A 488 5.92 4.18 4.40
C THR A 488 6.69 5.24 5.16
N CYS A 489 6.84 6.42 4.62
CA CYS A 489 7.61 7.52 5.20
C CYS A 489 7.25 7.83 6.67
N CYS A 490 6.17 7.26 7.18
CA CYS A 490 5.64 7.49 8.51
C CYS A 490 5.42 6.21 9.35
N GLN A 491 5.64 4.99 8.82
CA GLN A 491 5.26 3.77 9.56
C GLN A 491 6.24 3.35 10.66
N GLY A 492 7.54 3.64 10.55
CA GLY A 492 8.52 3.23 11.56
C GLY A 492 8.40 3.99 12.89
N HIS A 493 7.95 5.22 12.85
CA HIS A 493 7.80 6.11 14.01
C HIS A 493 6.35 6.52 14.30
N ALA A 494 5.51 6.64 13.29
CA ALA A 494 4.12 7.08 13.40
C ALA A 494 3.27 6.24 14.37
N ILE A 495 3.52 4.94 14.50
CA ILE A 495 2.73 4.09 15.40
C ILE A 495 2.96 4.45 16.88
N LYS A 496 4.15 4.95 17.24
CA LYS A 496 4.45 5.37 18.62
C LYS A 496 4.39 6.87 18.82
N GLU A 497 4.75 7.65 17.80
CA GLU A 497 4.88 9.11 17.91
C GLU A 497 3.60 9.86 17.53
N ASP A 498 2.84 9.43 16.54
CA ASP A 498 1.53 10.04 16.20
C ASP A 498 0.51 9.91 17.35
N VAL A 499 0.59 8.85 18.13
CA VAL A 499 -0.25 8.68 19.33
C VAL A 499 0.19 9.62 20.45
N VAL A 500 1.46 10.01 20.50
CA VAL A 500 2.01 10.86 21.57
C VAL A 500 2.00 12.35 21.20
N HIS A 501 2.19 12.68 19.91
CA HIS A 501 2.41 14.07 19.48
C HIS A 501 1.22 14.72 18.75
N ASN A 502 0.21 13.98 18.36
CA ASN A 502 -1.01 14.53 17.79
C ASN A 502 -2.24 14.06 18.57
N PRO A 503 -2.69 14.82 19.59
CA PRO A 503 -3.90 14.47 20.35
C PRO A 503 -5.18 14.45 19.48
N VAL A 504 -5.15 15.07 18.29
CA VAL A 504 -6.24 14.96 17.30
C VAL A 504 -6.14 13.66 16.53
N ALA A 505 -4.94 13.11 16.30
CA ALA A 505 -4.74 11.77 15.78
C ALA A 505 -5.12 10.66 16.78
N GLY A 506 -5.31 10.98 18.06
CA GLY A 506 -5.85 10.07 19.07
C GLY A 506 -7.30 9.62 18.80
N PHE A 507 -7.98 10.23 17.84
CA PHE A 507 -9.17 9.69 17.18
C PHE A 507 -8.81 8.78 15.99
N GLU A 508 -7.63 8.16 16.02
CA GLU A 508 -7.38 7.07 15.09
C GLU A 508 -8.54 6.10 15.14
N TRP A 509 -9.07 5.83 13.97
CA TRP A 509 -10.03 4.77 13.76
C TRP A 509 -9.39 3.47 14.27
N ARG A 510 -9.62 3.16 15.53
CA ARG A 510 -9.27 1.85 16.05
C ARG A 510 -10.21 0.89 15.36
N PRO A 511 -9.70 -0.08 14.59
CA PRO A 511 -10.56 -1.06 13.97
C PRO A 511 -11.49 -1.59 15.06
N LEU A 512 -12.72 -1.92 14.69
CA LEU A 512 -13.77 -2.49 15.54
C LEU A 512 -13.32 -3.73 16.37
N ASN A 513 -12.06 -4.14 16.27
CA ASN A 513 -11.37 -5.15 17.07
C ASN A 513 -11.43 -4.93 18.59
N ARG A 514 -11.85 -3.79 19.09
CA ARG A 514 -12.20 -3.64 20.50
C ARG A 514 -13.47 -4.38 20.89
N PHE A 515 -14.34 -4.62 19.95
CA PHE A 515 -15.43 -5.57 20.08
C PHE A 515 -14.97 -6.77 19.23
N SER A 516 -14.35 -7.78 19.86
CA SER A 516 -14.15 -9.05 19.21
C SER A 516 -15.55 -9.54 18.79
N MET A 517 -15.94 -9.20 17.57
CA MET A 517 -17.11 -9.78 16.95
C MET A 517 -16.81 -11.27 16.86
N THR A 518 -17.46 -12.04 17.69
CA THR A 518 -17.27 -13.49 17.69
C THR A 518 -17.64 -13.97 16.31
N ALA A 519 -16.68 -14.57 15.61
CA ALA A 519 -16.96 -15.17 14.30
C ALA A 519 -18.16 -16.12 14.46
N LYS A 520 -19.14 -16.04 13.57
CA LYS A 520 -20.31 -16.93 13.58
C LYS A 520 -19.94 -18.37 13.25
N VAL A 521 -18.73 -18.60 12.74
CA VAL A 521 -18.18 -19.93 12.47
C VAL A 521 -17.87 -20.63 13.78
N THR A 522 -18.49 -21.78 13.98
CA THR A 522 -18.26 -22.62 15.15
C THR A 522 -17.16 -23.65 14.90
N GLN A 523 -16.60 -24.20 16.00
CA GLN A 523 -15.66 -25.33 15.90
C GLN A 523 -16.29 -26.54 15.18
N ALA A 524 -17.61 -26.73 15.31
CA ALA A 524 -18.35 -27.80 14.63
C ALA A 524 -18.35 -27.60 13.10
N ASP A 525 -18.52 -26.36 12.63
CA ASP A 525 -18.46 -26.05 11.19
C ASP A 525 -17.08 -26.39 10.62
N VAL A 526 -16.01 -26.00 11.33
CA VAL A 526 -14.62 -26.30 10.95
C VAL A 526 -14.38 -27.81 10.93
N TYR A 527 -14.84 -28.50 11.98
CA TYR A 527 -14.70 -29.96 12.09
C TYR A 527 -15.40 -30.70 10.95
N ALA A 528 -16.57 -30.22 10.50
CA ALA A 528 -17.27 -30.81 9.37
C ALA A 528 -16.42 -30.82 8.08
N TYR A 529 -15.67 -29.76 7.82
CA TYR A 529 -14.75 -29.69 6.66
C TYR A 529 -13.51 -30.56 6.86
N ILE A 530 -12.99 -30.70 8.09
CA ILE A 530 -11.92 -31.67 8.39
C ILE A 530 -12.41 -33.10 8.10
N ALA A 531 -13.61 -33.47 8.59
CA ALA A 531 -14.21 -34.78 8.37
C ALA A 531 -14.42 -35.06 6.88
N LYS A 532 -14.92 -34.07 6.13
CA LYS A 532 -15.10 -34.15 4.67
C LYS A 532 -13.78 -34.40 3.94
N ALA A 533 -12.71 -33.69 4.32
CA ALA A 533 -11.37 -33.90 3.75
C ALA A 533 -10.81 -35.29 4.10
N LYS A 534 -10.99 -35.73 5.36
CA LYS A 534 -10.56 -37.05 5.83
C LYS A 534 -11.23 -38.17 5.05
N GLN A 535 -12.56 -38.07 4.83
CA GLN A 535 -13.30 -39.05 4.03
C GLN A 535 -12.83 -39.09 2.57
N LEU A 536 -12.62 -37.91 1.95
CA LEU A 536 -12.11 -37.81 0.58
C LEU A 536 -10.73 -38.49 0.46
N MET A 537 -9.81 -38.20 1.35
CA MET A 537 -8.49 -38.83 1.33
C MET A 537 -8.55 -40.35 1.52
N LYS A 538 -9.40 -40.85 2.43
CA LYS A 538 -9.60 -42.30 2.60
C LYS A 538 -10.09 -42.98 1.30
N GLN A 539 -11.04 -42.38 0.62
CA GLN A 539 -11.58 -42.90 -0.65
C GLN A 539 -10.52 -42.92 -1.77
N LYS A 540 -9.70 -41.86 -1.85
CA LYS A 540 -8.74 -41.69 -2.93
C LYS A 540 -7.39 -42.37 -2.67
N ALA A 541 -7.01 -42.63 -1.42
CA ALA A 541 -5.77 -43.30 -1.07
C ALA A 541 -5.64 -44.70 -1.66
N ALA A 542 -6.77 -45.42 -1.81
CA ALA A 542 -6.80 -46.76 -2.38
C ALA A 542 -6.36 -46.82 -3.86
N SER A 543 -6.68 -45.76 -4.63
CA SER A 543 -6.33 -45.63 -6.06
C SER A 543 -5.10 -44.78 -6.33
N ALA A 544 -4.57 -44.10 -5.31
CA ALA A 544 -3.37 -43.26 -5.42
C ALA A 544 -2.07 -44.09 -5.39
N SER A 545 -1.01 -43.57 -5.98
CA SER A 545 0.31 -44.20 -5.99
C SER A 545 1.42 -43.19 -5.62
N GLY A 546 2.63 -43.71 -5.35
CA GLY A 546 3.83 -42.92 -5.12
C GLY A 546 3.68 -41.85 -4.02
N LYS A 547 4.25 -40.67 -4.26
CA LYS A 547 4.21 -39.53 -3.30
C LYS A 547 2.79 -39.11 -2.94
N THR A 548 1.83 -39.17 -3.86
CA THR A 548 0.43 -38.80 -3.62
C THR A 548 -0.22 -39.72 -2.58
N LYS A 549 -0.01 -41.04 -2.69
CA LYS A 549 -0.50 -42.00 -1.72
C LYS A 549 0.13 -41.75 -0.33
N ALA A 550 1.46 -41.64 -0.28
CA ALA A 550 2.18 -41.37 0.96
C ALA A 550 1.70 -40.07 1.63
N HIS A 551 1.39 -39.02 0.85
CA HIS A 551 0.84 -37.77 1.36
C HIS A 551 -0.53 -37.96 2.04
N TYR A 552 -1.45 -38.68 1.39
CA TYR A 552 -2.77 -38.97 2.01
C TYR A 552 -2.63 -39.81 3.28
N GLU A 553 -1.81 -40.83 3.26
CA GLU A 553 -1.55 -41.70 4.43
C GLU A 553 -0.96 -40.90 5.60
N LEU A 554 -0.01 -39.96 5.31
CA LEU A 554 0.58 -39.08 6.32
C LEU A 554 -0.47 -38.17 6.96
N LEU A 555 -1.29 -37.48 6.14
CA LEU A 555 -2.34 -36.59 6.64
C LEU A 555 -3.43 -37.35 7.40
N LEU A 556 -3.82 -38.54 6.94
CA LEU A 556 -4.78 -39.40 7.65
C LEU A 556 -4.23 -39.84 9.01
N LYS A 557 -2.98 -40.28 9.08
CA LYS A 557 -2.33 -40.66 10.33
C LYS A 557 -2.25 -39.47 11.29
N MET A 558 -1.90 -38.29 10.80
CA MET A 558 -1.89 -37.07 11.59
C MET A 558 -3.27 -36.74 12.16
N LEU A 559 -4.33 -36.81 11.34
CA LEU A 559 -5.71 -36.59 11.78
C LEU A 559 -6.15 -37.66 12.81
N ASP A 560 -5.78 -38.92 12.63
CA ASP A 560 -6.13 -40.02 13.55
C ASP A 560 -5.45 -39.88 14.92
N ILE A 561 -4.25 -39.31 14.97
CA ILE A 561 -3.52 -39.05 16.23
C ILE A 561 -4.09 -37.85 17.00
N ASN A 562 -4.49 -36.82 16.29
CA ASN A 562 -4.84 -35.53 16.90
C ASN A 562 -6.35 -35.31 17.07
N LEU A 563 -7.20 -36.12 16.45
CA LEU A 563 -8.65 -36.10 16.61
C LEU A 563 -9.17 -37.13 17.65
N LYS A 564 -8.26 -37.80 18.35
CA LYS A 564 -8.58 -38.65 19.49
C LYS A 564 -8.62 -37.81 20.77
#